data_d75c6263f80a0d4591700586615b09bd
#
_entry.id   d75c6263f80a0d4591700586615b09bd
#
_cell.length_a   1.000
_cell.length_b   1.000
_cell.length_c   1.000
_cell.angle_alpha   90.00
_cell.angle_beta   90.00
_cell.angle_gamma   90.00
#
_symmetry.space_group_name_H-M   'P 1'
#
loop_
_entity.id
_entity.type
_entity.pdbx_description
1 polymer ?
#
loop_
_entity_poly.entity_id
_entity_poly.type
_entity_poly.pdbx_seq_one_letter_code
_entity_poly.pdbx_strand_id
1 'polypeptide(L)'
;MTIKIWGARGSRPTPVHCEQVQSKISSVVQRIQARDTASPEARERFLASLPPWLFGTVGGNTACVEITPREGPTIIIDAGSGIAELSAAMSQRSNPQHEFHIFFTHFHYDHVQGLPFFGPAYNPDCSVHFYSPLPDVRQTLSAHMQHPYFPVTMEEKMGGNLFFHQLQHDTLQLGSAVIRHRELNHPGRGWGYRIEEGDKAFVHASDVELLESDFEKSDANSAFFGNSDILILDTQYTLGEAIEKFNWGHSSFSLGVDFATAWDAKQLYLFHHEPLYDDAKIHKNLQLARWYAQRLGNLDLEVYISQEGMEIEL
;
A
#
# COMPACT_ATOMS: atom_id res chain seq x y z
N MET A 1 10.39 6.36 12.24
CA MET A 1 9.69 5.23 11.55
C MET A 1 9.83 5.44 10.05
N THR A 2 10.17 4.39 9.31
CA THR A 2 10.26 4.43 7.84
C THR A 2 9.17 3.54 7.25
N ILE A 3 8.49 4.02 6.22
CA ILE A 3 7.43 3.29 5.51
C ILE A 3 7.90 3.07 4.08
N LYS A 4 7.82 1.83 3.57
CA LYS A 4 8.20 1.50 2.20
C LYS A 4 7.08 0.75 1.50
N ILE A 5 6.74 1.20 0.30
CA ILE A 5 5.67 0.64 -0.51
C ILE A 5 6.25 -0.39 -1.49
N TRP A 6 5.79 -1.62 -1.42
CA TRP A 6 6.21 -2.73 -2.28
C TRP A 6 5.16 -3.12 -3.31
N GLY A 7 3.91 -2.71 -3.07
CA GLY A 7 2.82 -2.88 -3.99
C GLY A 7 1.66 -1.95 -3.63
N ALA A 8 1.02 -1.34 -4.62
CA ALA A 8 -0.05 -0.36 -4.46
C ALA A 8 -1.20 -0.55 -5.46
N ARG A 9 -1.18 -1.60 -6.27
CA ARG A 9 -2.28 -1.94 -7.19
C ARG A 9 -3.40 -2.64 -6.45
N GLY A 10 -4.64 -2.37 -6.89
CA GLY A 10 -5.83 -3.05 -6.41
C GLY A 10 -6.19 -4.27 -7.24
N SER A 11 -6.96 -5.16 -6.63
CA SER A 11 -7.66 -6.33 -7.15
C SER A 11 -6.80 -7.38 -7.89
N ARG A 12 -5.73 -7.01 -8.57
CA ARG A 12 -4.82 -7.93 -9.26
C ARG A 12 -3.49 -7.28 -9.64
N PRO A 13 -2.42 -8.07 -9.81
CA PRO A 13 -1.17 -7.57 -10.38
C PRO A 13 -1.39 -6.99 -11.78
N THR A 14 -0.76 -5.84 -12.04
CA THR A 14 -0.91 -5.10 -13.29
C THR A 14 0.46 -4.69 -13.83
N PRO A 15 1.24 -5.63 -14.36
CA PRO A 15 2.55 -5.31 -14.96
C PRO A 15 2.38 -4.39 -16.16
N VAL A 16 3.40 -3.58 -16.42
CA VAL A 16 3.43 -2.71 -17.61
C VAL A 16 3.42 -3.57 -18.88
N HIS A 17 2.47 -3.33 -19.78
CA HIS A 17 2.34 -4.06 -21.02
C HIS A 17 3.29 -3.56 -22.13
N CYS A 18 3.59 -4.41 -23.12
CA CYS A 18 4.48 -4.05 -24.24
C CYS A 18 4.05 -2.78 -24.95
N GLU A 19 2.75 -2.60 -25.20
CA GLU A 19 2.19 -1.43 -25.88
C GLU A 19 2.39 -0.15 -25.05
N GLN A 20 2.30 -0.24 -23.73
CA GLN A 20 2.58 0.89 -22.83
C GLN A 20 4.04 1.29 -22.88
N VAL A 21 4.96 0.33 -22.87
CA VAL A 21 6.40 0.59 -23.02
C VAL A 21 6.69 1.26 -24.38
N GLN A 22 6.14 0.72 -25.47
CA GLN A 22 6.30 1.30 -26.81
C GLN A 22 5.73 2.72 -26.90
N SER A 23 4.56 2.96 -26.30
CA SER A 23 3.94 4.29 -26.22
C SER A 23 4.82 5.28 -25.44
N LYS A 24 5.37 4.87 -24.29
CA LYS A 24 6.30 5.70 -23.51
C LYS A 24 7.55 6.05 -24.31
N ILE A 25 8.21 5.07 -24.93
CA ILE A 25 9.40 5.29 -25.77
C ILE A 25 9.08 6.25 -26.90
N SER A 26 7.98 6.01 -27.63
CA SER A 26 7.55 6.89 -28.75
C SER A 26 7.30 8.32 -28.27
N SER A 27 6.67 8.47 -27.09
CA SER A 27 6.40 9.79 -26.51
C SER A 27 7.68 10.52 -26.07
N VAL A 28 8.70 9.79 -25.61
CA VAL A 28 10.02 10.36 -25.29
C VAL A 28 10.72 10.82 -26.57
N VAL A 29 10.74 9.97 -27.60
CA VAL A 29 11.36 10.31 -28.90
C VAL A 29 10.72 11.54 -29.56
N GLN A 30 9.41 11.72 -29.42
CA GLN A 30 8.71 12.90 -29.92
C GLN A 30 9.08 14.21 -29.19
N ARG A 31 9.57 14.12 -27.97
CA ARG A 31 9.95 15.30 -27.14
C ARG A 31 11.41 15.69 -27.27
N ILE A 32 12.28 14.72 -27.59
CA ILE A 32 13.73 14.93 -27.64
C ILE A 32 14.13 15.91 -28.74
N GLN A 33 15.06 16.80 -28.45
CA GLN A 33 15.63 17.76 -29.41
C GLN A 33 17.14 17.56 -29.51
N ALA A 34 17.78 18.07 -30.56
CA ALA A 34 19.22 17.93 -30.77
C ALA A 34 20.08 18.40 -29.57
N ARG A 35 19.65 19.44 -28.89
CA ARG A 35 20.30 19.94 -27.67
C ARG A 35 20.29 18.94 -26.52
N ASP A 36 19.28 18.09 -26.43
CA ASP A 36 19.08 17.12 -25.34
C ASP A 36 20.00 15.90 -25.49
N THR A 37 20.59 15.72 -26.68
CA THR A 37 21.55 14.64 -26.97
C THR A 37 22.99 15.15 -27.17
N ALA A 38 23.25 16.44 -26.95
CA ALA A 38 24.55 17.08 -27.22
C ALA A 38 25.66 16.59 -26.27
N SER A 39 25.32 16.14 -25.04
CA SER A 39 26.26 15.56 -24.09
C SER A 39 25.55 14.56 -23.15
N PRO A 40 26.29 13.70 -22.40
CA PRO A 40 25.71 12.86 -21.35
C PRO A 40 24.87 13.66 -20.35
N GLU A 41 25.36 14.79 -19.87
CA GLU A 41 24.67 15.63 -18.88
C GLU A 41 23.38 16.26 -19.46
N ALA A 42 23.37 16.57 -20.77
CA ALA A 42 22.15 17.05 -21.44
C ALA A 42 21.09 15.97 -21.49
N ARG A 43 21.47 14.70 -21.76
CA ARG A 43 20.56 13.55 -21.72
C ARG A 43 19.97 13.33 -20.34
N GLU A 44 20.78 13.33 -19.30
CA GLU A 44 20.32 13.17 -17.93
C GLU A 44 19.34 14.28 -17.52
N ARG A 45 19.64 15.53 -17.84
CA ARG A 45 18.71 16.64 -17.59
C ARG A 45 17.40 16.48 -18.34
N PHE A 46 17.44 16.04 -19.60
CA PHE A 46 16.24 15.77 -20.36
C PHE A 46 15.40 14.66 -19.73
N LEU A 47 16.00 13.51 -19.39
CA LEU A 47 15.31 12.39 -18.75
C LEU A 47 14.69 12.82 -17.39
N ALA A 48 15.43 13.58 -16.59
CA ALA A 48 14.92 14.11 -15.31
C ALA A 48 13.78 15.15 -15.47
N SER A 49 13.66 15.77 -16.65
CA SER A 49 12.58 16.71 -16.96
C SER A 49 11.29 16.04 -17.44
N LEU A 50 11.33 14.75 -17.76
CA LEU A 50 10.16 14.02 -18.21
C LEU A 50 9.13 13.84 -17.10
N PRO A 51 7.83 13.82 -17.43
CA PRO A 51 6.81 13.49 -16.45
C PRO A 51 7.08 12.11 -15.82
N PRO A 52 6.87 11.94 -14.50
CA PRO A 52 7.13 10.67 -13.79
C PRO A 52 6.44 9.46 -14.45
N TRP A 53 5.20 9.63 -14.93
CA TRP A 53 4.45 8.57 -15.61
C TRP A 53 5.06 8.14 -16.95
N LEU A 54 5.88 9.00 -17.55
CA LEU A 54 6.53 8.72 -18.84
C LEU A 54 7.90 8.04 -18.66
N PHE A 55 8.70 8.52 -17.70
CA PHE A 55 10.05 8.00 -17.43
C PHE A 55 10.08 6.91 -16.35
N GLY A 56 8.97 6.67 -15.65
CA GLY A 56 8.83 5.67 -14.60
C GLY A 56 7.51 4.90 -14.71
N THR A 57 7.18 4.18 -13.65
CA THR A 57 5.90 3.50 -13.45
C THR A 57 5.52 3.55 -11.96
N VAL A 58 4.23 3.48 -11.65
CA VAL A 58 3.79 3.30 -10.27
C VAL A 58 4.00 1.87 -9.76
N GLY A 59 4.31 0.95 -10.66
CA GLY A 59 4.45 -0.47 -10.39
C GLY A 59 3.19 -1.27 -10.74
N GLY A 60 3.33 -2.58 -10.67
CA GLY A 60 2.28 -3.55 -11.01
C GLY A 60 1.90 -4.49 -9.89
N ASN A 61 2.58 -4.43 -8.73
CA ASN A 61 2.33 -5.31 -7.60
C ASN A 61 1.14 -4.86 -6.74
N THR A 62 0.45 -5.83 -6.15
CA THR A 62 -0.67 -5.61 -5.23
C THR A 62 -0.18 -5.41 -3.81
N ALA A 63 -1.11 -5.00 -2.93
CA ALA A 63 -0.90 -4.42 -1.62
C ALA A 63 0.19 -5.08 -0.77
N CYS A 64 1.25 -4.34 -0.49
CA CYS A 64 2.27 -4.70 0.49
C CYS A 64 3.01 -3.44 0.94
N VAL A 65 2.96 -3.15 2.24
CA VAL A 65 3.62 -1.99 2.85
C VAL A 65 4.49 -2.45 4.00
N GLU A 66 5.78 -2.13 3.94
CA GLU A 66 6.75 -2.40 5.01
C GLU A 66 6.88 -1.17 5.91
N ILE A 67 6.82 -1.36 7.21
CA ILE A 67 7.04 -0.33 8.21
C ILE A 67 8.21 -0.78 9.11
N THR A 68 9.24 0.05 9.19
CA THR A 68 10.40 -0.16 10.06
C THR A 68 10.34 0.86 11.20
N PRO A 69 9.94 0.45 12.42
CA PRO A 69 10.04 1.29 13.61
C PRO A 69 11.50 1.65 13.92
N ARG A 70 11.71 2.66 14.73
CA ARG A 70 13.07 3.01 15.23
C ARG A 70 13.65 1.90 16.08
N GLU A 71 12.79 1.26 16.88
CA GLU A 71 13.15 0.10 17.71
C GLU A 71 12.06 -0.97 17.60
N GLY A 72 12.47 -2.19 17.28
CA GLY A 72 11.56 -3.33 17.18
C GLY A 72 11.64 -4.08 15.86
N PRO A 73 10.74 -5.05 15.67
CA PRO A 73 10.70 -5.86 14.46
C PRO A 73 10.09 -5.11 13.27
N THR A 74 10.34 -5.64 12.06
CA THR A 74 9.67 -5.17 10.86
C THR A 74 8.19 -5.52 10.89
N ILE A 75 7.35 -4.54 10.61
CA ILE A 75 5.91 -4.66 10.43
C ILE A 75 5.60 -4.62 8.94
N ILE A 76 4.73 -5.51 8.48
CA ILE A 76 4.28 -5.57 7.09
C ILE A 76 2.76 -5.52 7.11
N ILE A 77 2.16 -4.68 6.29
CA ILE A 77 0.72 -4.68 6.06
C ILE A 77 0.48 -5.32 4.70
N ASP A 78 -0.27 -6.41 4.72
CA ASP A 78 -0.64 -7.29 3.61
C ASP A 78 0.53 -8.00 2.91
N ALA A 79 0.19 -9.14 2.33
CA ALA A 79 1.09 -10.02 1.60
C ALA A 79 0.62 -10.22 0.14
N GLY A 80 0.23 -9.12 -0.50
CA GLY A 80 -0.02 -9.12 -1.94
C GLY A 80 1.25 -9.43 -2.74
N SER A 81 1.19 -9.36 -4.05
CA SER A 81 2.34 -9.75 -4.89
C SER A 81 3.62 -8.95 -4.58
N GLY A 82 3.50 -7.74 -4.02
CA GLY A 82 4.64 -6.91 -3.61
C GLY A 82 5.54 -7.54 -2.53
N ILE A 83 5.03 -8.49 -1.74
CA ILE A 83 5.86 -9.15 -0.71
C ILE A 83 6.98 -10.00 -1.31
N ALA A 84 6.84 -10.47 -2.55
CA ALA A 84 7.89 -11.20 -3.25
C ALA A 84 9.11 -10.29 -3.54
N GLU A 85 8.86 -9.04 -3.94
CA GLU A 85 9.90 -8.03 -4.15
C GLU A 85 10.55 -7.62 -2.82
N LEU A 86 9.75 -7.44 -1.77
CA LEU A 86 10.25 -7.23 -0.42
C LEU A 86 11.18 -8.37 0.01
N SER A 87 10.76 -9.61 -0.18
CA SER A 87 11.54 -10.80 0.15
C SER A 87 12.88 -10.85 -0.59
N ALA A 88 12.87 -10.54 -1.89
CA ALA A 88 14.09 -10.47 -2.69
C ALA A 88 15.04 -9.37 -2.18
N ALA A 89 14.51 -8.18 -1.86
CA ALA A 89 15.29 -7.08 -1.31
C ALA A 89 15.87 -7.41 0.08
N MET A 90 15.12 -8.09 0.94
CA MET A 90 15.60 -8.52 2.27
C MET A 90 16.81 -9.42 2.18
N SER A 91 16.88 -10.31 1.19
CA SER A 91 18.00 -11.22 0.99
C SER A 91 19.32 -10.50 0.66
N GLN A 92 19.25 -9.24 0.26
CA GLN A 92 20.40 -8.40 -0.11
C GLN A 92 20.81 -7.41 1.00
N ARG A 93 20.05 -7.34 2.11
CA ARG A 93 20.37 -6.45 3.23
C ARG A 93 21.60 -6.94 3.99
N SER A 94 22.51 -6.03 4.29
CA SER A 94 23.74 -6.33 5.05
C SER A 94 23.48 -6.71 6.51
N ASN A 95 22.35 -6.31 7.06
CA ASN A 95 21.89 -6.67 8.40
C ASN A 95 20.53 -7.37 8.31
N PRO A 96 20.50 -8.72 8.15
CA PRO A 96 19.29 -9.47 8.01
C PRO A 96 18.45 -9.41 9.30
N GLN A 97 17.17 -9.17 9.13
CA GLN A 97 16.19 -9.32 10.20
C GLN A 97 15.70 -10.76 10.23
N HIS A 98 15.34 -11.24 11.42
CA HIS A 98 14.88 -12.60 11.65
C HIS A 98 13.48 -12.67 12.26
N GLU A 99 12.87 -11.52 12.52
CA GLU A 99 11.52 -11.44 13.10
C GLU A 99 10.66 -10.49 12.26
N PHE A 100 9.50 -11.00 11.81
CA PHE A 100 8.58 -10.31 10.92
C PHE A 100 7.15 -10.39 11.43
N HIS A 101 6.43 -9.28 11.38
CA HIS A 101 5.05 -9.17 11.83
C HIS A 101 4.17 -8.72 10.67
N ILE A 102 3.37 -9.63 10.12
CA ILE A 102 2.48 -9.40 8.98
C ILE A 102 1.05 -9.21 9.48
N PHE A 103 0.49 -8.06 9.21
CA PHE A 103 -0.88 -7.67 9.55
C PHE A 103 -1.73 -7.70 8.30
N PHE A 104 -2.77 -8.51 8.29
CA PHE A 104 -3.70 -8.58 7.17
C PHE A 104 -4.86 -7.62 7.40
N THR A 105 -5.10 -6.75 6.42
CA THR A 105 -6.30 -5.94 6.35
C THR A 105 -7.52 -6.83 6.15
N HIS A 106 -7.41 -7.77 5.24
CA HIS A 106 -8.37 -8.83 4.95
C HIS A 106 -7.72 -9.94 4.09
N PHE A 107 -8.51 -10.92 3.61
CA PHE A 107 -7.94 -12.07 2.92
C PHE A 107 -8.37 -12.18 1.44
N HIS A 108 -8.67 -11.08 0.75
CA HIS A 108 -8.80 -11.10 -0.70
C HIS A 108 -7.46 -11.46 -1.37
N TYR A 109 -7.52 -12.01 -2.57
CA TYR A 109 -6.34 -12.57 -3.24
C TYR A 109 -5.20 -11.58 -3.39
N ASP A 110 -5.49 -10.36 -3.73
CA ASP A 110 -4.49 -9.31 -3.93
C ASP A 110 -3.79 -8.87 -2.63
N HIS A 111 -4.28 -9.28 -1.47
CA HIS A 111 -3.65 -9.05 -0.16
C HIS A 111 -2.91 -10.27 0.40
N VAL A 112 -3.07 -11.46 -0.20
CA VAL A 112 -2.46 -12.69 0.33
C VAL A 112 -1.68 -13.51 -0.71
N GLN A 113 -1.88 -13.27 -2.02
CA GLN A 113 -1.33 -14.11 -3.10
C GLN A 113 0.20 -14.18 -3.15
N GLY A 114 0.88 -13.20 -2.58
CA GLY A 114 2.35 -13.15 -2.54
C GLY A 114 2.95 -13.94 -1.38
N LEU A 115 2.16 -14.29 -0.36
CA LEU A 115 2.66 -14.98 0.84
C LEU A 115 3.47 -16.24 0.53
N PRO A 116 3.09 -17.09 -0.45
CA PRO A 116 3.89 -18.26 -0.83
C PRO A 116 5.31 -17.95 -1.31
N PHE A 117 5.61 -16.70 -1.64
CA PHE A 117 6.91 -16.24 -2.12
C PHE A 117 7.69 -15.44 -1.08
N PHE A 118 7.23 -15.41 0.17
CA PHE A 118 7.92 -14.75 1.26
C PHE A 118 9.01 -15.65 1.84
N GLY A 119 10.24 -15.49 1.36
CA GLY A 119 11.40 -16.32 1.71
C GLY A 119 11.64 -16.51 3.23
N PRO A 120 11.51 -15.46 4.08
CA PRO A 120 11.67 -15.63 5.52
C PRO A 120 10.76 -16.70 6.16
N ALA A 121 9.56 -16.93 5.61
CA ALA A 121 8.67 -17.99 6.12
C ALA A 121 9.19 -19.41 5.90
N TYR A 122 10.16 -19.58 5.00
CA TYR A 122 10.83 -20.88 4.73
C TYR A 122 12.17 -21.01 5.46
N ASN A 123 12.67 -19.94 6.06
CA ASN A 123 13.95 -19.95 6.75
C ASN A 123 13.74 -20.34 8.23
N PRO A 124 14.34 -21.46 8.71
CA PRO A 124 14.20 -21.91 10.10
C PRO A 124 14.78 -20.93 11.13
N ASP A 125 15.65 -20.02 10.71
CA ASP A 125 16.22 -18.99 11.59
C ASP A 125 15.33 -17.75 11.72
N CYS A 126 14.20 -17.70 11.00
CA CYS A 126 13.24 -16.61 11.04
C CYS A 126 11.98 -16.96 11.83
N SER A 127 11.41 -15.96 12.49
CA SER A 127 10.09 -16.02 13.10
C SER A 127 9.14 -15.11 12.33
N VAL A 128 7.96 -15.63 11.94
CA VAL A 128 6.95 -14.87 11.22
C VAL A 128 5.63 -14.92 11.97
N HIS A 129 5.14 -13.76 12.36
CA HIS A 129 3.92 -13.57 13.11
C HIS A 129 2.83 -13.02 12.19
N PHE A 130 1.73 -13.72 12.06
CA PHE A 130 0.58 -13.34 11.25
C PHE A 130 -0.55 -12.82 12.14
N TYR A 131 -1.07 -11.66 11.82
CA TYR A 131 -2.10 -10.97 12.61
C TYR A 131 -3.32 -10.65 11.76
N SER A 132 -4.51 -10.88 12.31
CA SER A 132 -5.77 -10.35 11.78
C SER A 132 -6.81 -10.25 12.89
N PRO A 133 -7.74 -9.28 12.85
CA PRO A 133 -8.94 -9.31 13.70
C PRO A 133 -9.91 -10.45 13.38
N LEU A 134 -9.85 -10.98 12.13
CA LEU A 134 -10.63 -12.17 11.74
C LEU A 134 -10.17 -13.41 12.51
N PRO A 135 -11.09 -14.29 12.88
CA PRO A 135 -10.74 -15.59 13.45
C PRO A 135 -10.05 -16.50 12.43
N ASP A 136 -9.45 -17.58 12.93
CA ASP A 136 -8.95 -18.68 12.10
C ASP A 136 -7.89 -18.27 11.05
N VAL A 137 -7.02 -17.28 11.39
CA VAL A 137 -5.95 -16.79 10.52
C VAL A 137 -5.14 -17.92 9.90
N ARG A 138 -4.75 -18.92 10.72
CA ARG A 138 -3.98 -20.08 10.25
C ARG A 138 -4.73 -20.85 9.17
N GLN A 139 -6.00 -21.21 9.44
CA GLN A 139 -6.81 -22.00 8.51
C GLN A 139 -7.01 -21.25 7.18
N THR A 140 -7.28 -19.95 7.27
CA THR A 140 -7.49 -19.10 6.10
C THR A 140 -6.24 -19.02 5.23
N LEU A 141 -5.07 -18.78 5.81
CA LEU A 141 -3.81 -18.72 5.06
C LEU A 141 -3.39 -20.10 4.50
N SER A 142 -3.55 -21.18 5.27
CA SER A 142 -3.27 -22.53 4.80
C SER A 142 -4.15 -22.93 3.61
N ALA A 143 -5.39 -22.45 3.54
CA ALA A 143 -6.28 -22.71 2.40
C ALA A 143 -5.74 -22.19 1.07
N HIS A 144 -4.94 -21.12 1.07
CA HIS A 144 -4.27 -20.60 -0.13
C HIS A 144 -3.06 -21.43 -0.55
N MET A 145 -2.41 -22.14 0.39
CA MET A 145 -1.20 -22.89 0.17
C MET A 145 -1.44 -24.39 0.30
N GLN A 146 -2.32 -24.95 -0.51
CA GLN A 146 -2.63 -26.38 -0.55
C GLN A 146 -2.98 -26.85 -1.94
N HIS A 147 -2.84 -28.15 -2.18
CA HIS A 147 -3.32 -28.76 -3.42
C HIS A 147 -4.83 -28.53 -3.61
N PRO A 148 -5.31 -28.27 -4.84
CA PRO A 148 -4.55 -28.21 -6.10
C PRO A 148 -4.00 -26.81 -6.43
N TYR A 149 -4.16 -25.81 -5.58
CA TYR A 149 -3.86 -24.39 -5.87
C TYR A 149 -2.37 -24.09 -5.77
N PHE A 150 -1.66 -24.75 -4.86
CA PHE A 150 -0.22 -24.59 -4.67
C PHE A 150 0.46 -25.97 -4.55
N PRO A 151 1.71 -26.12 -5.04
CA PRO A 151 2.35 -27.45 -5.12
C PRO A 151 2.73 -28.05 -3.76
N VAL A 152 2.77 -27.26 -2.70
CA VAL A 152 3.09 -27.66 -1.33
C VAL A 152 2.15 -26.99 -0.34
N THR A 153 1.97 -27.61 0.82
CA THR A 153 1.21 -26.98 1.90
C THR A 153 2.09 -26.07 2.74
N MET A 154 1.46 -25.12 3.44
CA MET A 154 2.14 -24.26 4.39
C MET A 154 2.85 -25.09 5.47
N GLU A 155 2.21 -26.12 5.98
CA GLU A 155 2.69 -27.00 7.03
C GLU A 155 3.88 -27.84 6.59
N GLU A 156 3.96 -28.23 5.32
CA GLU A 156 5.04 -29.08 4.80
C GLU A 156 6.34 -28.33 4.54
N LYS A 157 6.26 -27.07 4.15
CA LYS A 157 7.40 -26.33 3.61
C LYS A 157 7.74 -25.03 4.29
N MET A 158 6.78 -24.31 4.85
CA MET A 158 7.09 -23.18 5.72
C MET A 158 7.53 -23.74 7.07
N GLY A 159 8.78 -24.21 7.12
CA GLY A 159 9.37 -24.85 8.30
C GLY A 159 9.89 -23.86 9.35
N GLY A 160 9.62 -22.58 9.17
CA GLY A 160 10.00 -21.54 10.09
C GLY A 160 9.12 -21.53 11.35
N ASN A 161 9.46 -20.64 12.26
CA ASN A 161 8.65 -20.38 13.44
C ASN A 161 7.47 -19.51 13.03
N LEU A 162 6.34 -20.11 12.66
CA LEU A 162 5.12 -19.43 12.26
C LEU A 162 4.15 -19.29 13.44
N PHE A 163 3.76 -18.08 13.72
CA PHE A 163 2.84 -17.74 14.81
C PHE A 163 1.60 -17.05 14.25
N PHE A 164 0.41 -17.44 14.72
CA PHE A 164 -0.87 -16.93 14.23
C PHE A 164 -1.63 -16.29 15.37
N HIS A 165 -2.00 -15.03 15.20
CA HIS A 165 -2.60 -14.19 16.23
C HIS A 165 -3.91 -13.60 15.76
N GLN A 166 -4.98 -13.86 16.48
CA GLN A 166 -6.21 -13.08 16.35
C GLN A 166 -6.09 -11.82 17.21
N LEU A 167 -6.26 -10.65 16.61
CA LEU A 167 -6.28 -9.39 17.33
C LEU A 167 -7.61 -9.24 18.08
N GLN A 168 -7.59 -9.43 19.39
CA GLN A 168 -8.76 -9.32 20.28
C GLN A 168 -8.80 -8.01 21.06
N HIS A 169 -7.69 -7.30 21.12
CA HIS A 169 -7.55 -6.04 21.85
C HIS A 169 -7.31 -4.91 20.87
N ASP A 170 -7.81 -3.72 21.20
CA ASP A 170 -7.74 -2.53 20.33
C ASP A 170 -6.31 -2.08 20.04
N THR A 171 -5.34 -2.50 20.85
CA THR A 171 -3.94 -2.09 20.75
C THR A 171 -2.98 -3.26 20.91
N LEU A 172 -1.89 -3.21 20.12
CA LEU A 172 -0.73 -4.10 20.24
C LEU A 172 0.54 -3.26 20.24
N GLN A 173 1.47 -3.54 21.16
CA GLN A 173 2.79 -2.90 21.21
C GLN A 173 3.84 -3.81 20.57
N LEU A 174 4.60 -3.27 19.61
CA LEU A 174 5.76 -3.94 18.99
C LEU A 174 6.95 -2.99 18.99
N GLY A 175 7.94 -3.24 19.86
CA GLY A 175 9.06 -2.34 20.06
C GLY A 175 8.59 -0.95 20.46
N SER A 176 8.99 0.08 19.71
CA SER A 176 8.56 1.48 19.90
C SER A 176 7.20 1.80 19.28
N ALA A 177 6.65 0.90 18.44
CA ALA A 177 5.40 1.12 17.73
C ALA A 177 4.18 0.63 18.52
N VAL A 178 3.11 1.43 18.54
CA VAL A 178 1.77 1.06 19.02
C VAL A 178 0.85 0.91 17.83
N ILE A 179 0.29 -0.28 17.64
CA ILE A 179 -0.60 -0.61 16.54
C ILE A 179 -2.04 -0.66 17.05
N ARG A 180 -2.94 0.04 16.37
CA ARG A 180 -4.39 -0.02 16.55
C ARG A 180 -5.03 -0.51 15.28
N HIS A 181 -6.16 -1.19 15.37
CA HIS A 181 -6.93 -1.61 14.21
C HIS A 181 -8.39 -1.14 14.32
N ARG A 182 -9.03 -1.01 13.14
CA ARG A 182 -10.43 -0.61 13.04
C ARG A 182 -11.07 -1.30 11.84
N GLU A 183 -12.29 -1.76 12.00
CA GLU A 183 -13.09 -2.29 10.90
C GLU A 183 -13.47 -1.16 9.93
N LEU A 184 -13.29 -1.43 8.63
CA LEU A 184 -13.61 -0.55 7.52
C LEU A 184 -14.78 -1.14 6.73
N ASN A 185 -15.51 -0.28 6.03
CA ASN A 185 -16.61 -0.72 5.17
C ASN A 185 -16.05 -1.33 3.87
N HIS A 186 -15.96 -2.65 3.85
CA HIS A 186 -15.50 -3.42 2.69
C HIS A 186 -16.22 -4.78 2.63
N PRO A 187 -16.63 -5.29 1.43
CA PRO A 187 -17.23 -6.61 1.29
C PRO A 187 -16.34 -7.71 1.85
N GLY A 188 -16.88 -8.57 2.71
CA GLY A 188 -16.12 -9.62 3.38
C GLY A 188 -15.41 -9.17 4.64
N ARG A 189 -15.56 -7.92 5.05
CA ARG A 189 -14.93 -7.21 6.17
C ARG A 189 -13.46 -6.90 5.91
N GLY A 190 -13.06 -5.66 6.11
CA GLY A 190 -11.69 -5.16 6.01
C GLY A 190 -11.29 -4.38 7.26
N TRP A 191 -10.00 -4.23 7.52
CA TRP A 191 -9.46 -3.47 8.64
C TRP A 191 -8.38 -2.50 8.20
N GLY A 192 -8.46 -1.29 8.75
CA GLY A 192 -7.36 -0.35 8.74
C GLY A 192 -6.45 -0.53 9.95
N TYR A 193 -5.23 -0.03 9.82
CA TYR A 193 -4.24 -0.01 10.89
C TYR A 193 -3.73 1.41 11.12
N ARG A 194 -3.70 1.82 12.39
CA ARG A 194 -3.00 3.02 12.82
C ARG A 194 -1.77 2.62 13.61
N ILE A 195 -0.60 3.12 13.21
CA ILE A 195 0.69 2.84 13.83
C ILE A 195 1.26 4.16 14.35
N GLU A 196 1.52 4.20 15.65
CA GLU A 196 2.03 5.38 16.34
C GLU A 196 3.43 5.09 16.89
N GLU A 197 4.35 6.03 16.72
CA GLU A 197 5.68 6.00 17.30
C GLU A 197 6.08 7.40 17.79
N GLY A 198 6.11 7.57 19.12
CA GLY A 198 6.29 8.89 19.73
C GLY A 198 5.14 9.83 19.41
N ASP A 199 5.45 10.95 18.74
CA ASP A 199 4.47 11.94 18.30
C ASP A 199 4.02 11.75 16.84
N LYS A 200 4.45 10.68 16.20
CA LYS A 200 4.16 10.37 14.79
C LYS A 200 3.07 9.34 14.64
N ALA A 201 2.21 9.54 13.66
CA ALA A 201 1.08 8.68 13.36
C ALA A 201 0.97 8.38 11.87
N PHE A 202 0.95 7.08 11.55
CA PHE A 202 0.68 6.53 10.23
C PHE A 202 -0.64 5.80 10.24
N VAL A 203 -1.51 6.06 9.28
CA VAL A 203 -2.77 5.33 9.06
C VAL A 203 -2.76 4.67 7.71
N HIS A 204 -3.03 3.37 7.68
CA HIS A 204 -3.28 2.58 6.48
C HIS A 204 -4.74 2.14 6.44
N ALA A 205 -5.49 2.62 5.47
CA ALA A 205 -6.91 2.33 5.27
C ALA A 205 -7.14 1.97 3.79
N SER A 206 -6.57 0.85 3.36
CA SER A 206 -6.83 0.26 2.05
C SER A 206 -8.13 -0.53 2.09
N ASP A 207 -8.78 -0.63 0.91
CA ASP A 207 -10.02 -1.37 0.73
C ASP A 207 -11.13 -0.86 1.64
N VAL A 208 -11.55 0.37 1.33
CA VAL A 208 -12.62 1.04 2.05
C VAL A 208 -13.53 1.81 1.11
N GLU A 209 -14.82 1.57 1.20
CA GLU A 209 -15.85 2.44 0.65
C GLU A 209 -16.28 3.41 1.75
N LEU A 210 -15.79 4.66 1.68
CA LEU A 210 -16.07 5.68 2.67
C LEU A 210 -17.55 6.05 2.68
N LEU A 211 -18.15 6.00 3.86
CA LEU A 211 -19.54 6.36 4.13
C LEU A 211 -19.63 7.63 4.99
N GLU A 212 -20.82 8.21 5.09
CA GLU A 212 -21.09 9.37 5.93
C GLU A 212 -20.65 9.16 7.40
N SER A 213 -20.86 7.95 7.93
CA SER A 213 -20.43 7.55 9.28
C SER A 213 -18.93 7.65 9.53
N ASP A 214 -18.10 7.54 8.48
CA ASP A 214 -16.65 7.66 8.59
C ASP A 214 -16.20 9.12 8.78
N PHE A 215 -17.05 10.08 8.47
CA PHE A 215 -16.83 11.52 8.68
C PHE A 215 -17.38 12.03 10.03
N GLU A 216 -18.14 11.21 10.76
CA GLU A 216 -18.65 11.59 12.08
C GLU A 216 -17.50 11.77 13.07
N LYS A 217 -17.47 12.89 13.78
CA LYS A 217 -16.45 13.24 14.78
C LYS A 217 -16.69 12.51 16.11
N SER A 218 -16.87 11.19 16.05
CA SER A 218 -16.91 10.34 17.26
C SER A 218 -15.51 10.21 17.88
N ASP A 219 -15.46 9.86 19.17
CA ASP A 219 -14.18 9.62 19.87
C ASP A 219 -13.39 8.49 19.18
N ALA A 220 -14.07 7.42 18.73
CA ALA A 220 -13.45 6.29 18.06
C ALA A 220 -12.87 6.68 16.69
N ASN A 221 -13.60 7.45 15.86
CA ASN A 221 -13.10 7.95 14.59
C ASN A 221 -11.92 8.91 14.80
N SER A 222 -12.06 9.83 15.76
CA SER A 222 -11.03 10.82 16.07
C SER A 222 -9.76 10.17 16.56
N ALA A 223 -9.86 9.14 17.41
CA ALA A 223 -8.70 8.40 17.90
C ALA A 223 -8.00 7.58 16.82
N PHE A 224 -8.72 7.13 15.78
CA PHE A 224 -8.16 6.30 14.73
C PHE A 224 -7.66 7.11 13.53
N PHE A 225 -8.48 8.02 13.00
CA PHE A 225 -8.16 8.77 11.78
C PHE A 225 -7.51 10.13 12.03
N GLY A 226 -7.81 10.76 13.17
CA GLY A 226 -7.44 12.15 13.44
C GLY A 226 -5.93 12.40 13.47
N ASN A 227 -5.53 13.56 12.94
CA ASN A 227 -4.16 14.11 13.00
C ASN A 227 -3.06 13.14 12.59
N SER A 228 -3.28 12.35 11.54
CA SER A 228 -2.22 11.48 11.01
C SER A 228 -1.17 12.28 10.25
N ASP A 229 0.12 11.97 10.47
CA ASP A 229 1.20 12.53 9.64
C ASP A 229 1.13 11.96 8.23
N ILE A 230 0.81 10.66 8.09
CA ILE A 230 0.62 9.97 6.82
C ILE A 230 -0.69 9.18 6.86
N LEU A 231 -1.51 9.36 5.84
CA LEU A 231 -2.69 8.56 5.53
C LEU A 231 -2.49 7.88 4.16
N ILE A 232 -2.31 6.56 4.15
CA ILE A 232 -2.48 5.74 2.95
C ILE A 232 -3.94 5.33 2.88
N LEU A 233 -4.64 5.70 1.80
CA LEU A 233 -6.07 5.52 1.66
C LEU A 233 -6.45 4.92 0.31
N ASP A 234 -7.43 4.02 0.33
CA ASP A 234 -8.09 3.54 -0.90
C ASP A 234 -8.70 4.72 -1.69
N THR A 235 -8.26 4.82 -2.92
CA THR A 235 -8.72 5.84 -3.85
C THR A 235 -8.77 5.27 -5.27
N GLN A 236 -9.30 4.06 -5.38
CA GLN A 236 -9.28 3.27 -6.61
C GLN A 236 -9.94 4.01 -7.77
N TYR A 237 -11.01 4.75 -7.52
CA TYR A 237 -11.90 5.26 -8.55
C TYR A 237 -11.86 6.78 -8.73
N THR A 238 -12.35 7.24 -9.90
CA THR A 238 -12.91 8.58 -10.05
C THR A 238 -14.31 8.61 -9.42
N LEU A 239 -14.85 9.81 -9.16
CA LEU A 239 -16.17 9.94 -8.53
C LEU A 239 -17.28 9.25 -9.36
N GLY A 240 -17.26 9.39 -10.69
CA GLY A 240 -18.25 8.73 -11.56
C GLY A 240 -18.19 7.21 -11.45
N GLU A 241 -16.97 6.64 -11.48
CA GLU A 241 -16.77 5.19 -11.35
C GLU A 241 -17.16 4.67 -9.95
N ALA A 242 -16.91 5.44 -8.89
CA ALA A 242 -17.32 5.08 -7.54
C ALA A 242 -18.86 5.01 -7.39
N ILE A 243 -19.58 5.95 -8.04
CA ILE A 243 -21.05 5.92 -8.07
C ILE A 243 -21.57 4.70 -8.82
N GLU A 244 -20.99 4.36 -9.99
CA GLU A 244 -21.37 3.20 -10.77
C GLU A 244 -21.06 1.87 -10.06
N LYS A 245 -19.99 1.86 -9.24
CA LYS A 245 -19.50 0.68 -8.51
C LYS A 245 -19.84 0.75 -7.01
N PHE A 246 -20.95 1.36 -6.65
CA PHE A 246 -21.41 1.43 -5.25
C PHE A 246 -21.54 0.02 -4.65
N ASN A 247 -21.12 -0.15 -3.39
CA ASN A 247 -20.99 -1.44 -2.68
C ASN A 247 -19.89 -2.39 -3.22
N TRP A 248 -18.92 -1.88 -3.97
CA TRP A 248 -17.76 -2.67 -4.36
C TRP A 248 -16.61 -2.56 -3.33
N GLY A 249 -16.77 -1.68 -2.34
CA GLY A 249 -15.84 -1.57 -1.23
C GLY A 249 -14.65 -0.65 -1.46
N HIS A 250 -14.75 0.29 -2.43
CA HIS A 250 -13.66 1.19 -2.78
C HIS A 250 -14.12 2.63 -2.95
N SER A 251 -13.20 3.57 -2.70
CA SER A 251 -13.48 5.00 -2.73
C SER A 251 -12.95 5.70 -3.96
N SER A 252 -13.46 6.92 -4.20
CA SER A 252 -12.88 7.84 -5.18
C SER A 252 -11.76 8.69 -4.58
N PHE A 253 -10.81 9.13 -5.43
CA PHE A 253 -9.75 10.04 -4.97
C PHE A 253 -10.30 11.38 -4.44
N SER A 254 -11.42 11.86 -4.95
CA SER A 254 -12.04 13.11 -4.45
C SER A 254 -12.59 12.92 -3.04
N LEU A 255 -13.28 11.82 -2.77
CA LEU A 255 -13.78 11.51 -1.44
C LEU A 255 -12.60 11.25 -0.46
N GLY A 256 -11.50 10.67 -0.96
CA GLY A 256 -10.27 10.53 -0.19
C GLY A 256 -9.66 11.88 0.23
N VAL A 257 -9.71 12.89 -0.64
CA VAL A 257 -9.28 14.25 -0.29
C VAL A 257 -10.21 14.88 0.74
N ASP A 258 -11.53 14.72 0.59
CA ASP A 258 -12.51 15.20 1.59
C ASP A 258 -12.24 14.55 2.96
N PHE A 259 -11.99 13.24 2.97
CA PHE A 259 -11.70 12.48 4.18
C PHE A 259 -10.39 12.92 4.85
N ALA A 260 -9.31 13.02 4.09
CA ALA A 260 -8.02 13.50 4.61
C ALA A 260 -8.13 14.91 5.19
N THR A 261 -8.91 15.80 4.54
CA THR A 261 -9.18 17.15 5.03
C THR A 261 -10.03 17.13 6.32
N ALA A 262 -11.05 16.30 6.36
CA ALA A 262 -11.93 16.21 7.53
C ALA A 262 -11.20 15.68 8.77
N TRP A 263 -10.16 14.84 8.60
CA TRP A 263 -9.39 14.25 9.69
C TRP A 263 -8.03 14.90 9.93
N ASP A 264 -7.77 16.05 9.35
CA ASP A 264 -6.52 16.82 9.52
C ASP A 264 -5.27 15.98 9.24
N ALA A 265 -5.33 15.13 8.21
CA ALA A 265 -4.15 14.39 7.73
C ALA A 265 -3.17 15.37 7.08
N LYS A 266 -1.87 15.24 7.37
CA LYS A 266 -0.84 16.11 6.76
C LYS A 266 -0.50 15.66 5.33
N GLN A 267 -0.40 14.35 5.11
CA GLN A 267 -0.07 13.75 3.82
C GLN A 267 -1.07 12.66 3.48
N LEU A 268 -1.65 12.73 2.28
CA LEU A 268 -2.52 11.70 1.71
C LEU A 268 -1.79 10.96 0.59
N TYR A 269 -1.65 9.65 0.71
CA TYR A 269 -1.13 8.77 -0.32
C TYR A 269 -2.29 8.01 -0.95
N LEU A 270 -2.56 8.28 -2.23
CA LEU A 270 -3.54 7.58 -3.02
C LEU A 270 -3.05 6.13 -3.26
N PHE A 271 -3.84 5.15 -2.84
CA PHE A 271 -3.47 3.74 -2.85
C PHE A 271 -4.54 2.90 -3.54
N HIS A 272 -4.25 1.61 -3.74
CA HIS A 272 -5.15 0.61 -4.35
C HIS A 272 -5.56 0.99 -5.77
N HIS A 273 -4.56 1.34 -6.62
CA HIS A 273 -4.82 1.85 -7.97
C HIS A 273 -5.58 0.85 -8.85
N GLU A 274 -6.64 1.33 -9.49
CA GLU A 274 -7.46 0.55 -10.43
C GLU A 274 -6.62 -0.17 -11.48
N PRO A 275 -6.79 -1.50 -11.67
CA PRO A 275 -6.02 -2.27 -12.64
C PRO A 275 -6.09 -1.76 -14.08
N LEU A 276 -7.19 -1.14 -14.45
CA LEU A 276 -7.39 -0.60 -15.80
C LEU A 276 -6.74 0.76 -16.02
N TYR A 277 -6.16 1.37 -14.97
CA TYR A 277 -5.46 2.65 -15.12
C TYR A 277 -4.00 2.45 -15.48
N ASP A 278 -3.57 3.10 -16.54
CA ASP A 278 -2.16 3.29 -16.85
C ASP A 278 -1.52 4.37 -15.96
N ASP A 279 -0.20 4.48 -16.02
CA ASP A 279 0.53 5.46 -15.22
C ASP A 279 0.10 6.90 -15.51
N ALA A 280 -0.27 7.23 -16.75
CA ALA A 280 -0.71 8.56 -17.13
C ALA A 280 -2.06 8.92 -16.48
N LYS A 281 -3.00 7.97 -16.43
CA LYS A 281 -4.30 8.14 -15.78
C LYS A 281 -4.14 8.31 -14.27
N ILE A 282 -3.28 7.50 -13.63
CA ILE A 282 -3.01 7.61 -12.19
C ILE A 282 -2.42 8.98 -11.84
N HIS A 283 -1.44 9.44 -12.61
CA HIS A 283 -0.87 10.79 -12.41
C HIS A 283 -1.86 11.92 -12.70
N LYS A 284 -2.78 11.71 -13.65
CA LYS A 284 -3.87 12.66 -13.88
C LYS A 284 -4.81 12.74 -12.68
N ASN A 285 -5.14 11.61 -12.06
CA ASN A 285 -5.96 11.57 -10.85
C ASN A 285 -5.24 12.30 -9.70
N LEU A 286 -3.91 12.13 -9.53
CA LEU A 286 -3.12 12.90 -8.58
C LEU A 286 -3.23 14.41 -8.81
N GLN A 287 -3.10 14.87 -10.06
CA GLN A 287 -3.21 16.29 -10.39
C GLN A 287 -4.60 16.83 -10.06
N LEU A 288 -5.64 16.04 -10.33
CA LEU A 288 -7.03 16.40 -10.00
C LEU A 288 -7.27 16.41 -8.49
N ALA A 289 -6.71 15.45 -7.75
CA ALA A 289 -6.80 15.42 -6.28
C ALA A 289 -6.14 16.65 -5.66
N ARG A 290 -4.94 17.03 -6.10
CA ARG A 290 -4.22 18.23 -5.67
C ARG A 290 -5.01 19.51 -5.99
N TRP A 291 -5.53 19.59 -7.21
CA TRP A 291 -6.37 20.72 -7.60
C TRP A 291 -7.62 20.82 -6.72
N TYR A 292 -8.25 19.68 -6.41
CA TYR A 292 -9.45 19.62 -5.58
C TYR A 292 -9.15 20.05 -4.14
N ALA A 293 -8.08 19.56 -3.52
CA ALA A 293 -7.63 19.99 -2.19
C ALA A 293 -7.43 21.51 -2.11
N GLN A 294 -6.78 22.11 -3.12
CA GLN A 294 -6.62 23.55 -3.21
C GLN A 294 -7.97 24.31 -3.30
N ARG A 295 -8.97 23.74 -4.00
CA ARG A 295 -10.31 24.34 -4.13
C ARG A 295 -11.12 24.26 -2.84
N LEU A 296 -10.88 23.24 -2.02
CA LEU A 296 -11.43 23.14 -0.66
C LEU A 296 -10.79 24.15 0.32
N GLY A 297 -9.73 24.84 -0.08
CA GLY A 297 -8.97 25.75 0.76
C GLY A 297 -7.98 25.05 1.69
N ASN A 298 -7.81 23.74 1.58
CA ASN A 298 -6.80 23.00 2.34
C ASN A 298 -5.45 23.04 1.60
N LEU A 299 -4.67 24.09 1.89
CA LEU A 299 -3.36 24.31 1.27
C LEU A 299 -2.24 23.53 1.95
N ASP A 300 -2.50 23.00 3.14
CA ASP A 300 -1.50 22.29 3.97
C ASP A 300 -1.53 20.78 3.70
N LEU A 301 -2.59 20.25 3.08
CA LEU A 301 -2.68 18.84 2.71
C LEU A 301 -1.77 18.54 1.50
N GLU A 302 -0.75 17.74 1.73
CA GLU A 302 0.09 17.22 0.66
C GLU A 302 -0.50 15.92 0.09
N VAL A 303 -0.69 15.83 -1.22
CA VAL A 303 -1.26 14.65 -1.88
C VAL A 303 -0.22 13.99 -2.78
N TYR A 304 -0.05 12.68 -2.61
CA TYR A 304 0.89 11.83 -3.34
C TYR A 304 0.19 10.60 -3.92
N ILE A 305 0.82 9.92 -4.86
CA ILE A 305 0.46 8.55 -5.26
C ILE A 305 1.40 7.58 -4.58
N SER A 306 0.85 6.47 -4.13
CA SER A 306 1.64 5.33 -3.70
C SER A 306 2.28 4.65 -4.93
N GLN A 307 3.58 4.38 -4.83
CA GLN A 307 4.33 3.79 -5.94
C GLN A 307 5.35 2.80 -5.39
N GLU A 308 5.58 1.72 -6.12
CA GLU A 308 6.58 0.71 -5.74
C GLU A 308 7.97 1.32 -5.56
N GLY A 309 8.66 0.90 -4.51
CA GLY A 309 9.98 1.41 -4.15
C GLY A 309 9.98 2.76 -3.43
N MET A 310 8.82 3.41 -3.27
CA MET A 310 8.70 4.66 -2.52
C MET A 310 9.02 4.41 -1.06
N GLU A 311 9.88 5.24 -0.50
CA GLU A 311 10.27 5.24 0.90
C GLU A 311 9.92 6.59 1.52
N ILE A 312 9.27 6.55 2.69
CA ILE A 312 8.73 7.72 3.37
C ILE A 312 9.25 7.70 4.81
N GLU A 313 9.89 8.78 5.22
CA GLU A 313 10.39 8.95 6.59
C GLU A 313 9.42 9.79 7.43
N LEU A 314 9.18 9.34 8.67
CA LEU A 314 8.36 10.00 9.69
C LEU A 314 9.16 10.44 10.90
#